data_61ce252189014b1c833a80b1ee70ba16
#
_entry.id   61ce252189014b1c833a80b1ee70ba16
#
_cell.length_a   1.000
_cell.length_b   1.000
_cell.length_c   1.000
_cell.angle_alpha   90.00
_cell.angle_beta   90.00
_cell.angle_gamma   90.00
#
_symmetry.space_group_name_H-M   'P 1'
#
loop_
_entity.id
_entity.type
_entity.pdbx_description
1 polymer ?
#
loop_
_entity_poly.entity_id
_entity_poly.type
_entity_poly.pdbx_seq_one_letter_code
_entity_poly.pdbx_strand_id
1 'polypeptide(L)'
;SLVKEEAVEKQLKNMVDSQGEVLDSASVELRNIRSSIRRNEQTIASTAQEFIAKHSDKVVDGVITVRANRTLILVKSGYKNSFGGYVYGDSSSGLASYVEPAVLVSLNNQRLALYEAQEEEVGRILRMGSDLVQGIAHQGLANCSTLQILDQIFAKADWSIQHDACVPCLNEKQELYLKKVCHPLIDSKKVVANTYTLKEPHH
;
A
#
# COMPACT_ATOMS: atom_id res chain seq x y z
N SER A 1 -12.09 -23.35 -16.12
CA SER A 1 -10.70 -23.05 -16.53
C SER A 1 -10.33 -21.66 -16.06
N LEU A 2 -9.08 -21.46 -15.67
CA LEU A 2 -8.56 -20.13 -15.33
C LEU A 2 -8.43 -19.30 -16.61
N VAL A 3 -8.88 -18.04 -16.54
CA VAL A 3 -8.79 -17.08 -17.64
C VAL A 3 -7.80 -15.98 -17.26
N LYS A 4 -6.94 -15.60 -18.18
CA LYS A 4 -5.94 -14.57 -18.00
C LYS A 4 -6.33 -13.32 -18.79
N GLU A 5 -6.44 -12.19 -18.11
CA GLU A 5 -6.80 -10.89 -18.68
C GLU A 5 -5.56 -10.03 -18.93
N GLU A 6 -4.73 -10.45 -19.91
CA GLU A 6 -3.41 -9.86 -20.19
C GLU A 6 -3.48 -8.37 -20.53
N ALA A 7 -4.52 -7.93 -21.21
CA ALA A 7 -4.68 -6.53 -21.60
C ALA A 7 -4.88 -5.64 -20.37
N VAL A 8 -5.76 -6.05 -19.45
CA VAL A 8 -6.02 -5.32 -18.19
C VAL A 8 -4.80 -5.36 -17.28
N GLU A 9 -4.15 -6.52 -17.14
CA GLU A 9 -2.92 -6.67 -16.37
C GLU A 9 -1.83 -5.70 -16.85
N LYS A 10 -1.62 -5.61 -18.17
CA LYS A 10 -0.64 -4.72 -18.78
C LYS A 10 -0.97 -3.24 -18.52
N GLN A 11 -2.24 -2.87 -18.61
CA GLN A 11 -2.68 -1.50 -18.33
C GLN A 11 -2.44 -1.15 -16.86
N LEU A 12 -2.81 -2.02 -15.91
CA LEU A 12 -2.60 -1.80 -14.48
C LEU A 12 -1.10 -1.70 -14.13
N LYS A 13 -0.25 -2.53 -14.72
CA LYS A 13 1.22 -2.46 -14.55
C LYS A 13 1.83 -1.16 -15.07
N ASN A 14 1.18 -0.48 -16.01
CA ASN A 14 1.60 0.86 -16.47
C ASN A 14 1.08 1.99 -15.57
N MET A 15 0.12 1.71 -14.69
CA MET A 15 -0.48 2.69 -13.79
C MET A 15 0.15 2.67 -12.40
N VAL A 16 0.40 1.47 -11.87
CA VAL A 16 0.92 1.28 -10.51
C VAL A 16 2.13 0.32 -10.51
N ASP A 17 3.03 0.54 -9.56
CA ASP A 17 4.18 -0.35 -9.33
C ASP A 17 3.83 -1.51 -8.39
N SER A 18 4.83 -2.33 -8.05
CA SER A 18 4.69 -3.47 -7.14
C SER A 18 4.40 -3.10 -5.68
N GLN A 19 4.57 -1.84 -5.30
CA GLN A 19 4.28 -1.31 -3.96
C GLN A 19 2.91 -0.63 -3.90
N GLY A 20 2.22 -0.52 -5.04
CA GLY A 20 0.93 0.14 -5.16
C GLY A 20 1.02 1.65 -5.41
N GLU A 21 2.22 2.18 -5.65
CA GLU A 21 2.41 3.59 -5.96
C GLU A 21 2.11 3.89 -7.43
N VAL A 22 1.41 5.00 -7.69
CA VAL A 22 1.09 5.44 -9.06
C VAL A 22 2.34 5.96 -9.75
N LEU A 23 2.64 5.37 -10.92
CA LEU A 23 3.83 5.69 -11.70
C LEU A 23 3.76 7.08 -12.35
N ASP A 24 4.91 7.74 -12.51
CA ASP A 24 5.03 8.98 -13.29
C ASP A 24 4.58 8.78 -14.76
N SER A 25 4.73 7.56 -15.27
CA SER A 25 4.32 7.19 -16.63
C SER A 25 2.83 6.93 -16.78
N ALA A 26 2.07 6.86 -15.69
CA ALA A 26 0.63 6.58 -15.72
C ALA A 26 -0.18 7.64 -16.47
N SER A 27 0.25 8.91 -16.40
CA SER A 27 -0.28 9.97 -17.25
C SER A 27 0.76 11.05 -17.56
N VAL A 28 0.56 11.75 -18.67
CA VAL A 28 1.40 12.93 -19.03
C VAL A 28 1.21 14.04 -17.99
N GLU A 29 -0.03 14.21 -17.52
CA GLU A 29 -0.39 15.23 -16.53
C GLU A 29 0.32 14.99 -15.20
N LEU A 30 0.27 13.77 -14.65
CA LEU A 30 0.96 13.44 -13.40
C LEU A 30 2.47 13.65 -13.50
N ARG A 31 3.07 13.29 -14.63
CA ARG A 31 4.50 13.53 -14.88
C ARG A 31 4.84 15.02 -14.84
N ASN A 32 4.00 15.84 -15.48
CA ASN A 32 4.19 17.30 -15.52
C ASN A 32 4.02 17.92 -14.13
N ILE A 33 2.99 17.50 -13.38
CA ILE A 33 2.75 17.96 -12.01
C ILE A 33 3.96 17.62 -11.12
N ARG A 34 4.41 16.37 -11.11
CA ARG A 34 5.57 15.93 -10.30
C ARG A 34 6.87 16.63 -10.72
N SER A 35 7.06 16.89 -12.01
CA SER A 35 8.18 17.69 -12.49
C SER A 35 8.10 19.15 -11.98
N SER A 36 6.91 19.72 -11.93
CA SER A 36 6.69 21.07 -11.41
C SER A 36 6.88 21.14 -9.90
N ILE A 37 6.48 20.10 -9.15
CA ILE A 37 6.76 19.96 -7.72
C ILE A 37 8.28 20.02 -7.49
N ARG A 38 9.04 19.16 -8.18
CA ARG A 38 10.51 19.12 -8.03
C ARG A 38 11.17 20.48 -8.32
N ARG A 39 10.73 21.17 -9.38
CA ARG A 39 11.24 22.52 -9.70
C ARG A 39 10.88 23.56 -8.65
N ASN A 40 9.64 23.53 -8.16
CA ASN A 40 9.19 24.43 -7.11
C ASN A 40 9.97 24.20 -5.80
N GLU A 41 10.20 22.95 -5.40
CA GLU A 41 10.99 22.61 -4.21
C GLU A 41 12.45 23.06 -4.32
N GLN A 42 13.06 22.93 -5.49
CA GLN A 42 14.40 23.47 -5.75
C GLN A 42 14.43 25.00 -5.63
N THR A 43 13.41 25.68 -6.18
CA THR A 43 13.30 27.15 -6.07
C THR A 43 13.08 27.59 -4.64
N ILE A 44 12.23 26.89 -3.87
CA ILE A 44 12.04 27.15 -2.44
C ILE A 44 13.37 27.01 -1.69
N ALA A 45 14.11 25.93 -1.93
CA ALA A 45 15.38 25.67 -1.26
C ALA A 45 16.42 26.77 -1.56
N SER A 46 16.60 27.15 -2.82
CA SER A 46 17.53 28.21 -3.20
C SER A 46 17.11 29.56 -2.63
N THR A 47 15.81 29.91 -2.72
CA THR A 47 15.30 31.20 -2.19
C THR A 47 15.45 31.26 -0.66
N ALA A 48 15.21 30.17 0.04
CA ALA A 48 15.40 30.09 1.49
C ALA A 48 16.89 30.29 1.87
N GLN A 49 17.81 29.63 1.15
CA GLN A 49 19.25 29.79 1.38
C GLN A 49 19.74 31.22 1.11
N GLU A 50 19.31 31.84 0.02
CA GLU A 50 19.61 33.22 -0.30
C GLU A 50 19.08 34.19 0.77
N PHE A 51 17.86 33.95 1.24
CA PHE A 51 17.27 34.71 2.33
C PHE A 51 18.09 34.60 3.62
N ILE A 52 18.50 33.38 4.01
CA ILE A 52 19.32 33.15 5.18
C ILE A 52 20.70 33.85 5.06
N ALA A 53 21.34 33.72 3.90
CA ALA A 53 22.64 34.37 3.65
C ALA A 53 22.54 35.91 3.77
N LYS A 54 21.46 36.49 3.24
CA LYS A 54 21.23 37.96 3.27
C LYS A 54 20.88 38.47 4.67
N HIS A 55 20.30 37.64 5.54
CA HIS A 55 19.81 38.04 6.86
C HIS A 55 20.44 37.23 7.99
N SER A 56 21.69 36.80 7.85
CA SER A 56 22.41 35.96 8.79
C SER A 56 22.45 36.48 10.22
N ASP A 57 22.41 37.80 10.40
CA ASP A 57 22.35 38.49 11.70
C ASP A 57 20.99 38.34 12.41
N LYS A 58 19.91 38.08 11.67
CA LYS A 58 18.52 38.07 12.15
C LYS A 58 17.90 36.66 12.21
N VAL A 59 18.46 35.68 11.49
CA VAL A 59 18.05 34.28 11.53
C VAL A 59 18.78 33.53 12.62
N VAL A 60 18.27 32.35 13.00
CA VAL A 60 18.89 31.47 13.99
C VAL A 60 19.48 30.27 13.26
N ASP A 61 20.81 30.17 13.29
CA ASP A 61 21.64 29.07 12.78
C ASP A 61 21.28 28.56 11.35
N GLY A 62 20.61 29.39 10.55
CA GLY A 62 20.16 29.01 9.20
C GLY A 62 19.13 27.88 9.19
N VAL A 63 18.41 27.66 10.28
CA VAL A 63 17.45 26.57 10.41
C VAL A 63 16.24 26.78 9.49
N ILE A 64 16.06 25.84 8.56
CA ILE A 64 14.87 25.71 7.71
C ILE A 64 14.03 24.56 8.25
N THR A 65 12.73 24.74 8.37
CA THR A 65 11.79 23.71 8.78
C THR A 65 10.60 23.65 7.83
N VAL A 66 9.93 22.50 7.78
CA VAL A 66 8.69 22.35 7.02
C VAL A 66 7.57 22.04 8.00
N ARG A 67 6.49 22.84 7.96
CA ARG A 67 5.27 22.60 8.72
C ARG A 67 4.05 22.77 7.82
N ALA A 68 3.11 21.84 7.89
CA ALA A 68 1.92 21.84 7.04
C ALA A 68 2.24 22.10 5.56
N ASN A 69 3.26 21.43 5.02
CA ASN A 69 3.76 21.59 3.66
C ASN A 69 4.22 23.04 3.33
N ARG A 70 4.62 23.83 4.32
CA ARG A 70 5.21 25.16 4.15
C ARG A 70 6.62 25.19 4.66
N THR A 71 7.51 25.79 3.90
CA THR A 71 8.89 26.03 4.30
C THR A 71 8.96 27.31 5.12
N LEU A 72 9.45 27.18 6.34
CA LEU A 72 9.58 28.26 7.32
C LEU A 72 11.05 28.42 7.71
N ILE A 73 11.42 29.63 8.09
CA ILE A 73 12.77 29.96 8.57
C ILE A 73 12.69 30.37 10.04
N LEU A 74 13.63 29.89 10.84
CA LEU A 74 13.73 30.26 12.24
C LEU A 74 14.42 31.62 12.37
N VAL A 75 13.70 32.63 12.86
CA VAL A 75 14.10 34.01 12.98
C VAL A 75 14.19 34.40 14.45
N LYS A 76 15.16 35.21 14.87
CA LYS A 76 15.22 35.78 16.22
C LYS A 76 13.94 36.55 16.52
N SER A 77 13.32 36.33 17.70
CA SER A 77 11.99 36.86 18.04
C SER A 77 11.82 38.37 17.85
N GLY A 78 12.87 39.15 18.06
CA GLY A 78 12.87 40.62 17.82
C GLY A 78 12.69 41.03 16.35
N TYR A 79 12.87 40.10 15.40
CA TYR A 79 12.77 40.37 13.95
C TYR A 79 11.61 39.64 13.28
N LYS A 80 10.75 38.96 14.02
CA LYS A 80 9.68 38.10 13.46
C LYS A 80 8.74 38.83 12.49
N ASN A 81 8.55 40.15 12.65
CA ASN A 81 7.69 40.96 11.79
C ASN A 81 8.45 41.76 10.73
N SER A 82 9.79 41.57 10.62
CA SER A 82 10.64 42.42 9.75
C SER A 82 10.67 41.97 8.29
N PHE A 83 10.11 40.77 7.97
CA PHE A 83 10.29 40.14 6.66
C PHE A 83 9.00 40.05 5.85
N GLY A 84 7.89 40.62 6.35
CA GLY A 84 6.57 40.40 5.81
C GLY A 84 6.16 38.91 5.93
N GLY A 85 5.10 38.51 5.24
CA GLY A 85 4.62 37.15 5.29
C GLY A 85 3.93 36.80 6.61
N TYR A 86 4.16 35.57 7.15
CA TYR A 86 3.39 35.05 8.27
C TYR A 86 4.28 34.46 9.37
N VAL A 87 3.85 34.61 10.63
CA VAL A 87 4.47 34.00 11.81
C VAL A 87 3.65 32.78 12.21
N TYR A 88 4.29 31.61 12.29
CA TYR A 88 3.64 30.32 12.61
C TYR A 88 3.84 29.85 14.05
N GLY A 89 4.38 30.69 14.90
CA GLY A 89 4.58 30.41 16.32
C GLY A 89 6.03 30.62 16.77
N ASP A 90 6.23 30.57 18.07
CA ASP A 90 7.54 30.75 18.68
C ASP A 90 8.22 29.39 18.95
N SER A 91 9.53 29.39 19.08
CA SER A 91 10.31 28.23 19.55
C SER A 91 10.01 27.94 21.02
N SER A 92 10.34 26.74 21.48
CA SER A 92 10.13 26.33 22.87
C SER A 92 10.81 27.23 23.90
N SER A 93 11.92 27.88 23.53
CA SER A 93 12.64 28.84 24.38
C SER A 93 12.09 30.26 24.31
N GLY A 94 11.16 30.58 23.39
CA GLY A 94 10.66 31.92 23.16
C GLY A 94 11.67 32.90 22.51
N LEU A 95 12.90 32.49 22.26
CA LEU A 95 13.96 33.32 21.72
C LEU A 95 13.93 33.42 20.18
N ALA A 96 13.17 32.58 19.52
CA ALA A 96 13.01 32.56 18.08
C ALA A 96 11.56 32.27 17.66
N SER A 97 11.21 32.62 16.44
CA SER A 97 9.90 32.39 15.85
C SER A 97 10.03 31.74 14.47
N TYR A 98 9.09 30.85 14.15
CA TYR A 98 8.96 30.24 12.84
C TYR A 98 8.22 31.21 11.92
N VAL A 99 8.92 31.71 10.90
CA VAL A 99 8.41 32.72 9.98
C VAL A 99 8.40 32.17 8.57
N GLU A 100 7.33 32.45 7.84
CA GLU A 100 7.27 32.35 6.40
C GLU A 100 7.53 33.73 5.82
N PRO A 101 8.77 34.06 5.37
CA PRO A 101 9.05 35.34 4.80
C PRO A 101 8.24 35.58 3.53
N ALA A 102 7.96 36.86 3.20
CA ALA A 102 7.17 37.24 2.03
C ALA A 102 7.66 36.57 0.73
N VAL A 103 9.00 36.42 0.60
CA VAL A 103 9.64 35.79 -0.58
C VAL A 103 9.29 34.34 -0.77
N LEU A 104 8.86 33.60 0.29
CA LEU A 104 8.48 32.19 0.24
C LEU A 104 6.97 31.97 0.13
N VAL A 105 6.14 32.96 0.45
CA VAL A 105 4.68 32.81 0.52
C VAL A 105 4.10 32.31 -0.81
N SER A 106 4.46 32.96 -1.92
CA SER A 106 3.97 32.56 -3.25
C SER A 106 4.45 31.17 -3.65
N LEU A 107 5.70 30.83 -3.37
CA LEU A 107 6.28 29.52 -3.67
C LEU A 107 5.64 28.40 -2.83
N ASN A 108 5.41 28.63 -1.54
CA ASN A 108 4.71 27.70 -0.67
C ASN A 108 3.25 27.51 -1.11
N ASN A 109 2.55 28.57 -1.51
CA ASN A 109 1.19 28.46 -2.06
C ASN A 109 1.17 27.64 -3.35
N GLN A 110 2.13 27.86 -4.23
CA GLN A 110 2.28 27.08 -5.46
C GLN A 110 2.53 25.61 -5.16
N ARG A 111 3.36 25.28 -4.16
CA ARG A 111 3.61 23.90 -3.72
C ARG A 111 2.34 23.22 -3.25
N LEU A 112 1.53 23.89 -2.42
CA LEU A 112 0.25 23.35 -1.97
C LEU A 112 -0.69 23.05 -3.12
N ALA A 113 -0.85 23.99 -4.05
CA ALA A 113 -1.69 23.79 -5.23
C ALA A 113 -1.19 22.63 -6.12
N LEU A 114 0.12 22.46 -6.25
CA LEU A 114 0.70 21.33 -6.98
C LEU A 114 0.46 19.98 -6.30
N TYR A 115 0.51 19.92 -4.97
CA TYR A 115 0.19 18.70 -4.23
C TYR A 115 -1.31 18.35 -4.34
N GLU A 116 -2.20 19.34 -4.24
CA GLU A 116 -3.64 19.15 -4.45
C GLU A 116 -3.92 18.61 -5.88
N ALA A 117 -3.31 19.22 -6.89
CA ALA A 117 -3.41 18.74 -8.27
C ALA A 117 -2.86 17.31 -8.44
N GLN A 118 -1.76 16.97 -7.74
CA GLN A 118 -1.22 15.61 -7.76
C GLN A 118 -2.21 14.60 -7.15
N GLU A 119 -2.79 14.91 -5.99
CA GLU A 119 -3.76 14.03 -5.32
C GLU A 119 -5.01 13.82 -6.19
N GLU A 120 -5.51 14.87 -6.83
CA GLU A 120 -6.65 14.81 -7.74
C GLU A 120 -6.35 13.90 -8.95
N GLU A 121 -5.19 14.09 -9.59
CA GLU A 121 -4.79 13.30 -10.76
C GLU A 121 -4.51 11.84 -10.39
N VAL A 122 -3.84 11.58 -9.26
CA VAL A 122 -3.66 10.22 -8.72
C VAL A 122 -5.02 9.56 -8.48
N GLY A 123 -5.95 10.26 -7.85
CA GLY A 123 -7.31 9.78 -7.63
C GLY A 123 -8.05 9.45 -8.93
N ARG A 124 -7.85 10.26 -9.98
CA ARG A 124 -8.42 10.00 -11.33
C ARG A 124 -7.84 8.72 -11.93
N ILE A 125 -6.52 8.54 -11.87
CA ILE A 125 -5.84 7.35 -12.39
C ILE A 125 -6.30 6.09 -11.65
N LEU A 126 -6.39 6.13 -10.32
CA LEU A 126 -6.84 4.99 -9.52
C LEU A 126 -8.30 4.62 -9.81
N ARG A 127 -9.18 5.61 -10.03
CA ARG A 127 -10.56 5.35 -10.47
C ARG A 127 -10.58 4.64 -11.82
N MET A 128 -9.79 5.09 -12.79
CA MET A 128 -9.67 4.40 -14.08
C MET A 128 -9.19 2.95 -13.93
N GLY A 129 -8.21 2.70 -13.06
CA GLY A 129 -7.75 1.36 -12.74
C GLY A 129 -8.85 0.49 -12.12
N SER A 130 -9.64 1.07 -11.21
CA SER A 130 -10.79 0.39 -10.58
C SER A 130 -11.86 0.03 -11.60
N ASP A 131 -12.16 0.92 -12.55
CA ASP A 131 -13.13 0.66 -13.62
C ASP A 131 -12.67 -0.49 -14.53
N LEU A 132 -11.36 -0.57 -14.85
CA LEU A 132 -10.79 -1.68 -15.60
C LEU A 132 -10.98 -3.01 -14.86
N VAL A 133 -10.71 -3.05 -13.55
CA VAL A 133 -10.88 -4.25 -12.71
C VAL A 133 -12.37 -4.61 -12.60
N GLN A 134 -13.24 -3.63 -12.44
CA GLN A 134 -14.68 -3.85 -12.39
C GLN A 134 -15.20 -4.51 -13.68
N GLY A 135 -14.67 -4.12 -14.85
CA GLY A 135 -15.02 -4.72 -16.13
C GLY A 135 -14.73 -6.22 -16.21
N ILE A 136 -13.75 -6.73 -15.46
CA ILE A 136 -13.37 -8.16 -15.42
C ILE A 136 -13.70 -8.84 -14.09
N ALA A 137 -14.44 -8.19 -13.19
CA ALA A 137 -14.69 -8.69 -11.83
C ALA A 137 -15.34 -10.08 -11.83
N HIS A 138 -16.31 -10.33 -12.72
CA HIS A 138 -16.96 -11.63 -12.87
C HIS A 138 -15.94 -12.75 -13.16
N GLN A 139 -15.00 -12.48 -14.08
CA GLN A 139 -13.94 -13.43 -14.42
C GLN A 139 -12.97 -13.66 -13.26
N GLY A 140 -12.61 -12.59 -12.54
CA GLY A 140 -11.78 -12.67 -11.34
C GLY A 140 -12.42 -13.55 -10.26
N LEU A 141 -13.71 -13.37 -9.99
CA LEU A 141 -14.46 -14.18 -9.02
C LEU A 141 -14.54 -15.65 -9.45
N ALA A 142 -14.76 -15.92 -10.74
CA ALA A 142 -14.76 -17.29 -11.27
C ALA A 142 -13.38 -17.96 -11.12
N ASN A 143 -12.31 -17.21 -11.37
CA ASN A 143 -10.94 -17.68 -11.13
C ASN A 143 -10.69 -18.00 -9.66
N CYS A 144 -11.09 -17.12 -8.74
CA CYS A 144 -10.96 -17.36 -7.29
C CYS A 144 -11.68 -18.66 -6.86
N SER A 145 -12.93 -18.86 -7.32
CA SER A 145 -13.67 -20.08 -7.03
C SER A 145 -12.97 -21.34 -7.55
N THR A 146 -12.41 -21.26 -8.77
CA THR A 146 -11.65 -22.37 -9.35
C THR A 146 -10.38 -22.67 -8.54
N LEU A 147 -9.64 -21.63 -8.13
CA LEU A 147 -8.44 -21.77 -7.30
C LEU A 147 -8.75 -22.37 -5.93
N GLN A 148 -9.84 -21.98 -5.29
CA GLN A 148 -10.28 -22.56 -4.01
C GLN A 148 -10.53 -24.08 -4.12
N ILE A 149 -11.19 -24.50 -5.20
CA ILE A 149 -11.42 -25.94 -5.46
C ILE A 149 -10.10 -26.68 -5.67
N LEU A 150 -9.20 -26.11 -6.48
CA LEU A 150 -7.89 -26.70 -6.75
C LEU A 150 -7.05 -26.81 -5.48
N ASP A 151 -6.98 -25.75 -4.68
CA ASP A 151 -6.25 -25.73 -3.41
C ASP A 151 -6.77 -26.83 -2.47
N GLN A 152 -8.08 -26.98 -2.34
CA GLN A 152 -8.68 -28.05 -1.55
C GLN A 152 -8.33 -29.44 -2.07
N ILE A 153 -8.31 -29.65 -3.39
CA ILE A 153 -7.93 -30.92 -4.01
C ILE A 153 -6.46 -31.23 -3.72
N PHE A 154 -5.57 -30.28 -3.93
CA PHE A 154 -4.14 -30.46 -3.69
C PHE A 154 -3.86 -30.71 -2.19
N ALA A 155 -4.46 -29.94 -1.29
CA ALA A 155 -4.30 -30.16 0.15
C ALA A 155 -4.73 -31.57 0.58
N LYS A 156 -5.85 -32.09 0.05
CA LYS A 156 -6.30 -33.48 0.31
C LYS A 156 -5.36 -34.51 -0.30
N ALA A 157 -4.86 -34.28 -1.51
CA ALA A 157 -3.93 -35.18 -2.18
C ALA A 157 -2.59 -35.26 -1.42
N ASP A 158 -2.00 -34.13 -1.06
CA ASP A 158 -0.76 -34.08 -0.29
C ASP A 158 -0.90 -34.78 1.06
N TRP A 159 -2.01 -34.53 1.77
CA TRP A 159 -2.30 -35.20 3.04
C TRP A 159 -2.44 -36.72 2.86
N SER A 160 -3.13 -37.15 1.80
CA SER A 160 -3.31 -38.57 1.48
C SER A 160 -1.98 -39.25 1.19
N ILE A 161 -1.09 -38.62 0.45
CA ILE A 161 0.25 -39.15 0.14
C ILE A 161 1.09 -39.26 1.43
N GLN A 162 1.07 -38.24 2.28
CA GLN A 162 1.85 -38.20 3.53
C GLN A 162 1.39 -39.28 4.53
N HIS A 163 0.11 -39.67 4.50
CA HIS A 163 -0.50 -40.57 5.49
C HIS A 163 -0.90 -41.92 4.89
N ASP A 164 -0.48 -42.24 3.65
CA ASP A 164 -0.86 -43.43 2.93
C ASP A 164 -2.38 -43.70 2.98
N ALA A 165 -3.13 -42.61 2.80
CA ALA A 165 -4.59 -42.62 2.91
C ALA A 165 -5.26 -43.00 1.58
N CYS A 166 -6.45 -43.55 1.65
CA CYS A 166 -7.26 -43.87 0.49
C CYS A 166 -8.63 -43.19 0.54
N VAL A 167 -9.28 -43.08 -0.60
CA VAL A 167 -10.66 -42.55 -0.70
C VAL A 167 -11.63 -43.59 -0.13
N PRO A 168 -12.49 -43.23 0.83
CA PRO A 168 -13.45 -44.14 1.38
C PRO A 168 -14.57 -44.48 0.38
N CYS A 169 -15.02 -45.73 0.38
CA CYS A 169 -16.24 -46.12 -0.34
C CYS A 169 -17.46 -45.89 0.56
N LEU A 170 -18.39 -45.06 0.10
CA LEU A 170 -19.65 -44.84 0.82
C LEU A 170 -20.64 -45.95 0.49
N ASN A 171 -21.43 -46.39 1.51
CA ASN A 171 -22.52 -47.36 1.34
C ASN A 171 -23.80 -46.89 2.06
N GLU A 172 -24.93 -47.38 1.66
CA GLU A 172 -26.26 -47.08 2.22
C GLU A 172 -26.70 -48.08 3.28
N LYS A 173 -25.85 -49.06 3.66
CA LYS A 173 -26.21 -50.20 4.53
C LYS A 173 -26.03 -49.88 6.02
N GLN A 174 -25.75 -48.64 6.41
CA GLN A 174 -25.45 -48.26 7.80
C GLN A 174 -24.33 -49.12 8.44
N GLU A 175 -23.41 -49.60 7.62
CA GLU A 175 -22.25 -50.38 8.06
C GLU A 175 -20.97 -49.49 7.93
N LEU A 176 -20.13 -49.53 8.95
CA LEU A 176 -18.80 -48.95 8.90
C LEU A 176 -17.77 -50.08 8.95
N TYR A 177 -16.91 -50.16 7.93
CA TYR A 177 -15.76 -51.05 7.89
C TYR A 177 -14.49 -50.28 7.62
N LEU A 178 -13.62 -50.18 8.62
CA LEU A 178 -12.33 -49.50 8.53
C LEU A 178 -11.20 -50.53 8.66
N LYS A 179 -10.50 -50.79 7.56
CA LYS A 179 -9.45 -51.81 7.49
C LYS A 179 -8.09 -51.19 7.73
N LYS A 180 -7.36 -51.65 8.77
CA LYS A 180 -5.98 -51.20 9.09
C LYS A 180 -5.85 -49.68 9.20
N VAL A 181 -6.78 -49.03 9.85
CA VAL A 181 -6.81 -47.57 10.03
C VAL A 181 -5.79 -47.18 11.09
N CYS A 182 -5.04 -46.11 10.79
CA CYS A 182 -4.07 -45.47 11.67
C CYS A 182 -4.58 -44.10 12.10
N HIS A 183 -4.27 -43.68 13.34
CA HIS A 183 -4.60 -42.33 13.78
C HIS A 183 -3.57 -41.35 13.22
N PRO A 184 -3.99 -40.32 12.44
CA PRO A 184 -3.06 -39.46 11.66
C PRO A 184 -2.17 -38.59 12.53
N LEU A 185 -2.51 -38.30 13.80
CA LEU A 185 -1.73 -37.50 14.72
C LEU A 185 -0.74 -38.30 15.57
N ILE A 186 -0.69 -39.63 15.41
CA ILE A 186 0.30 -40.48 16.08
C ILE A 186 1.45 -40.72 15.11
N ASP A 187 2.69 -40.58 15.62
CA ASP A 187 3.90 -40.86 14.85
C ASP A 187 3.78 -42.21 14.11
N SER A 188 4.05 -42.19 12.82
CA SER A 188 3.94 -43.37 11.92
C SER A 188 4.77 -44.56 12.38
N LYS A 189 5.86 -44.34 13.17
CA LYS A 189 6.68 -45.41 13.75
C LYS A 189 6.09 -46.02 15.02
N LYS A 190 5.09 -45.39 15.63
CA LYS A 190 4.46 -45.81 16.90
C LYS A 190 3.00 -46.20 16.74
N VAL A 191 2.37 -45.76 15.66
CA VAL A 191 0.94 -46.03 15.43
C VAL A 191 0.71 -47.49 15.12
N VAL A 192 -0.32 -48.07 15.76
CA VAL A 192 -0.77 -49.46 15.50
C VAL A 192 -2.01 -49.38 14.63
N ALA A 193 -1.96 -50.07 13.49
CA ALA A 193 -3.09 -50.15 12.57
C ALA A 193 -4.17 -51.10 13.11
N ASN A 194 -5.40 -50.63 13.24
CA ASN A 194 -6.54 -51.39 13.75
C ASN A 194 -7.63 -51.52 12.69
N THR A 195 -8.39 -52.63 12.78
CA THR A 195 -9.56 -52.85 11.92
C THR A 195 -10.82 -52.75 12.77
N TYR A 196 -11.74 -51.88 12.35
CA TYR A 196 -13.01 -51.66 13.04
C TYR A 196 -14.19 -52.06 12.15
N THR A 197 -15.17 -52.74 12.72
CA THR A 197 -16.43 -53.04 12.05
C THR A 197 -17.56 -52.64 12.97
N LEU A 198 -18.44 -51.77 12.49
CA LEU A 198 -19.68 -51.39 13.15
C LEU A 198 -20.83 -51.78 12.22
N LYS A 199 -21.77 -52.59 12.75
CA LYS A 199 -23.00 -52.98 12.06
C LYS A 199 -24.17 -52.73 13.01
N GLU A 200 -25.33 -52.40 12.47
CA GLU A 200 -26.54 -52.32 13.27
C GLU A 200 -26.79 -53.72 13.91
N PRO A 201 -27.10 -53.79 15.21
CA PRO A 201 -27.52 -55.05 15.81
C PRO A 201 -28.83 -55.49 15.16
N HIS A 202 -28.82 -56.68 14.54
CA HIS A 202 -30.06 -57.28 14.06
C HIS A 202 -30.92 -57.55 15.28
N HIS A 203 -32.06 -56.88 15.37
CA HIS A 203 -33.13 -57.16 16.32
C HIS A 203 -33.94 -58.44 15.91
#